data_d7a9602ddc01df53fe128e1690c20e4f
#
_entry.id   d7a9602ddc01df53fe128e1690c20e4f
#
_cell.length_a   1.000
_cell.length_b   1.000
_cell.length_c   1.000
_cell.angle_alpha   90.00
_cell.angle_beta   90.00
_cell.angle_gamma   90.00
#
_symmetry.space_group_name_H-M   'P 1'
#
loop_
_entity.id
_entity.type
_entity.pdbx_description
1 polymer ?
#
loop_
_entity_poly.entity_id
_entity_poly.type
_entity_poly.pdbx_seq_one_letter_code
_entity_poly.pdbx_strand_id
1 'polypeptide(L)'
;MMKTLLLFLLFLFTNNSFANEEPANCCPEIYKGLNADKLIKIHFTDLIEDKYIVDVKWFPDNGLVPFLTGPAIITFNIKGDALSWFTKLTGFFHIPNFEVDWEKINNGEVFEMKYSDFYNQSTLKELAKGLYSLETPFFFEDVNFDGTKELIITETGNGQRRRDVYKVYSIDELGPEIDLYDITNTLPYVKFDSSTQFNPKDKTITLYYSGGACSSSSETYQAVDGYGAVKFKLIKKVDYDYQDKNGNYIGCHIYTYDIVNGREVLNVAESGPVN
;
A
#
# COMPACT_ATOMS: atom_id res chain seq x y z
N MET A 1 -51.97 37.33 -22.18
CA MET A 1 -51.82 36.18 -21.27
C MET A 1 -50.97 35.14 -21.98
N MET A 2 -49.67 35.16 -21.71
CA MET A 2 -48.69 34.22 -22.27
C MET A 2 -48.35 33.18 -21.18
N LYS A 3 -48.71 31.92 -21.40
CA LYS A 3 -48.37 30.81 -20.51
C LYS A 3 -46.92 30.36 -20.81
N THR A 4 -46.03 30.66 -19.89
CA THR A 4 -44.65 30.18 -19.93
C THR A 4 -44.64 28.71 -19.51
N LEU A 5 -44.30 27.84 -20.47
CA LEU A 5 -44.09 26.40 -20.27
C LEU A 5 -42.71 26.20 -19.72
N LEU A 6 -42.58 25.90 -18.43
CA LEU A 6 -41.33 25.58 -17.77
C LEU A 6 -41.01 24.09 -18.04
N LEU A 7 -40.09 23.84 -18.95
CA LEU A 7 -39.58 22.50 -19.26
C LEU A 7 -38.54 22.11 -18.18
N PHE A 8 -38.94 21.27 -17.24
CA PHE A 8 -38.00 20.61 -16.32
C PHE A 8 -37.27 19.51 -17.07
N LEU A 9 -36.02 19.78 -17.49
CA LEU A 9 -35.10 18.75 -17.91
C LEU A 9 -34.60 18.03 -16.65
N LEU A 10 -35.16 16.85 -16.37
CA LEU A 10 -34.59 15.89 -15.44
C LEU A 10 -33.31 15.33 -16.11
N PHE A 11 -32.18 15.84 -15.73
CA PHE A 11 -30.93 15.13 -15.97
C PHE A 11 -30.89 13.93 -15.02
N LEU A 12 -31.25 12.77 -15.55
CA LEU A 12 -30.91 11.49 -14.96
C LEU A 12 -29.39 11.35 -15.12
N PHE A 13 -28.66 11.71 -14.06
CA PHE A 13 -27.28 11.29 -13.91
C PHE A 13 -27.29 9.77 -13.68
N THR A 14 -27.25 9.00 -14.75
CA THR A 14 -26.81 7.62 -14.67
C THR A 14 -25.32 7.68 -14.36
N ASN A 15 -24.97 7.29 -13.13
CA ASN A 15 -23.60 7.07 -12.71
C ASN A 15 -22.99 5.89 -13.50
N ASN A 16 -22.62 6.11 -14.75
CA ASN A 16 -21.76 5.21 -15.49
C ASN A 16 -20.30 5.67 -15.27
N SER A 17 -19.73 5.37 -14.10
CA SER A 17 -18.31 5.62 -13.83
C SER A 17 -17.37 4.83 -14.75
N PHE A 18 -17.85 3.74 -15.36
CA PHE A 18 -17.20 3.11 -16.52
C PHE A 18 -17.67 3.77 -17.81
N ALA A 19 -17.54 5.10 -17.94
CA ALA A 19 -17.79 5.78 -19.20
C ALA A 19 -16.94 5.11 -20.29
N ASN A 20 -17.60 4.80 -21.41
CA ASN A 20 -17.11 4.01 -22.55
C ASN A 20 -15.95 4.64 -23.36
N GLU A 21 -14.99 5.25 -22.72
CA GLU A 21 -13.74 5.58 -23.36
C GLU A 21 -12.65 4.75 -22.70
N GLU A 22 -12.23 3.70 -23.41
CA GLU A 22 -10.98 3.02 -23.08
C GLU A 22 -9.89 4.10 -23.01
N PRO A 23 -9.18 4.22 -21.87
CA PRO A 23 -7.99 5.05 -21.81
C PRO A 23 -6.83 4.41 -22.63
N ALA A 24 -7.16 3.65 -23.66
CA ALA A 24 -6.22 2.98 -24.55
C ALA A 24 -5.21 3.92 -25.18
N ASN A 25 -5.47 5.23 -25.17
CA ASN A 25 -4.58 6.22 -25.76
C ASN A 25 -3.65 6.93 -24.75
N CYS A 26 -3.91 6.88 -23.44
CA CYS A 26 -3.05 7.60 -22.49
C CYS A 26 -1.85 6.77 -22.00
N CYS A 27 -1.94 5.45 -21.93
CA CYS A 27 -0.87 4.62 -21.35
C CYS A 27 -0.82 3.21 -21.99
N PRO A 28 -0.52 3.08 -23.28
CA PRO A 28 -0.52 1.78 -23.97
C PRO A 28 0.48 0.77 -23.39
N GLU A 29 1.53 1.25 -22.71
CA GLU A 29 2.54 0.37 -22.10
C GLU A 29 2.04 -0.32 -20.82
N ILE A 30 1.08 0.28 -20.09
CA ILE A 30 0.53 -0.28 -18.85
C ILE A 30 -0.22 -1.59 -19.13
N TYR A 31 -0.86 -1.72 -20.30
CA TYR A 31 -1.63 -2.91 -20.68
C TYR A 31 -0.79 -4.00 -21.36
N LYS A 32 0.48 -3.72 -21.65
CA LYS A 32 1.35 -4.65 -22.37
C LYS A 32 1.68 -5.86 -21.50
N GLY A 33 1.17 -7.02 -21.89
CA GLY A 33 1.41 -8.29 -21.19
C GLY A 33 0.32 -8.69 -20.19
N LEU A 34 -0.72 -7.86 -19.99
CA LEU A 34 -1.86 -8.23 -19.16
C LEU A 34 -2.82 -9.15 -19.94
N ASN A 35 -3.30 -10.21 -19.26
CA ASN A 35 -4.27 -11.13 -19.87
C ASN A 35 -5.68 -10.55 -19.77
N ALA A 36 -6.19 -9.98 -20.87
CA ALA A 36 -7.52 -9.39 -20.93
C ALA A 36 -8.67 -10.41 -20.87
N ASP A 37 -8.40 -11.69 -21.13
CA ASP A 37 -9.44 -12.74 -21.21
C ASP A 37 -10.11 -13.04 -19.86
N LYS A 38 -9.51 -12.57 -18.75
CA LYS A 38 -10.00 -12.77 -17.38
C LYS A 38 -10.14 -11.47 -16.61
N LEU A 39 -10.44 -10.38 -17.31
CA LEU A 39 -10.57 -9.07 -16.67
C LEU A 39 -11.74 -9.05 -15.70
N ILE A 40 -11.45 -8.80 -14.42
CA ILE A 40 -12.43 -8.54 -13.38
C ILE A 40 -12.51 -7.03 -13.15
N LYS A 41 -13.70 -6.47 -13.27
CA LYS A 41 -13.97 -5.05 -13.01
C LYS A 41 -14.64 -4.91 -11.65
N ILE A 42 -14.08 -4.06 -10.78
CA ILE A 42 -14.60 -3.84 -9.44
C ILE A 42 -14.86 -2.35 -9.25
N HIS A 43 -15.98 -2.02 -8.67
CA HIS A 43 -16.34 -0.69 -8.21
C HIS A 43 -16.55 -0.72 -6.70
N PHE A 44 -15.76 0.06 -5.95
CA PHE A 44 -15.99 0.22 -4.52
C PHE A 44 -17.05 1.29 -4.30
N THR A 45 -18.17 0.88 -3.67
CA THR A 45 -19.38 1.72 -3.51
C THR A 45 -19.29 2.69 -2.34
N ASP A 46 -18.38 2.44 -1.38
CA ASP A 46 -18.10 3.35 -0.28
C ASP A 46 -16.94 4.30 -0.63
N LEU A 47 -16.93 5.44 0.03
CA LEU A 47 -15.84 6.40 -0.12
C LEU A 47 -14.64 5.95 0.68
N ILE A 48 -13.49 5.90 0.03
CA ILE A 48 -12.21 5.64 0.67
C ILE A 48 -11.61 6.97 1.08
N GLU A 49 -11.21 7.08 2.36
CA GLU A 49 -10.74 8.34 2.98
C GLU A 49 -11.77 9.49 2.84
N ASP A 50 -13.09 9.18 2.87
CA ASP A 50 -14.20 10.12 2.69
C ASP A 50 -14.15 10.92 1.38
N LYS A 51 -13.27 10.56 0.47
CA LYS A 51 -12.90 11.37 -0.69
C LYS A 51 -12.88 10.60 -2.00
N TYR A 52 -12.33 9.41 -2.04
CA TYR A 52 -12.08 8.70 -3.28
C TYR A 52 -13.18 7.70 -3.60
N ILE A 53 -13.66 7.73 -4.86
CA ILE A 53 -14.38 6.66 -5.52
C ILE A 53 -13.36 5.83 -6.27
N VAL A 54 -13.32 4.51 -6.04
CA VAL A 54 -12.26 3.68 -6.58
C VAL A 54 -12.80 2.59 -7.49
N ASP A 55 -12.22 2.53 -8.69
CA ASP A 55 -12.47 1.50 -9.69
C ASP A 55 -11.22 0.66 -9.91
N VAL A 56 -11.38 -0.64 -10.08
CA VAL A 56 -10.27 -1.57 -10.28
C VAL A 56 -10.51 -2.41 -11.54
N LYS A 57 -9.48 -2.48 -12.39
CA LYS A 57 -9.36 -3.47 -13.47
C LYS A 57 -8.33 -4.50 -13.03
N TRP A 58 -8.78 -5.65 -12.60
CA TRP A 58 -7.93 -6.73 -12.08
C TRP A 58 -7.74 -7.82 -13.15
N PHE A 59 -6.51 -8.26 -13.33
CA PHE A 59 -6.09 -9.27 -14.31
C PHE A 59 -5.48 -10.47 -13.58
N PRO A 60 -6.29 -11.36 -13.00
CA PRO A 60 -5.75 -12.49 -12.25
C PRO A 60 -4.94 -13.41 -13.15
N ASP A 61 -3.72 -13.72 -12.74
CA ASP A 61 -2.80 -14.63 -13.44
C ASP A 61 -2.84 -16.05 -12.86
N ASN A 62 -3.30 -16.21 -11.63
CA ASN A 62 -3.48 -17.49 -10.98
C ASN A 62 -4.95 -17.83 -10.75
N GLY A 63 -5.45 -18.84 -11.43
CA GLY A 63 -6.86 -19.23 -11.40
C GLY A 63 -7.25 -20.20 -10.29
N LEU A 64 -6.49 -20.34 -9.21
CA LEU A 64 -6.81 -21.20 -8.09
C LEU A 64 -7.59 -20.43 -7.01
N VAL A 65 -8.92 -20.57 -7.05
CA VAL A 65 -9.79 -20.17 -5.95
C VAL A 65 -9.38 -20.98 -4.69
N PRO A 66 -9.24 -20.38 -3.48
CA PRO A 66 -9.70 -19.06 -3.09
C PRO A 66 -8.65 -17.90 -3.20
N PHE A 67 -7.49 -18.15 -3.74
CA PHE A 67 -6.36 -17.20 -3.74
C PHE A 67 -6.12 -16.62 -5.13
N LEU A 68 -7.11 -15.89 -5.68
CA LEU A 68 -6.88 -15.12 -6.89
C LEU A 68 -5.93 -13.97 -6.60
N THR A 69 -4.82 -13.94 -7.32
CA THR A 69 -3.86 -12.85 -7.28
C THR A 69 -3.47 -12.46 -8.70
N GLY A 70 -3.01 -11.26 -8.89
CA GLY A 70 -2.51 -10.80 -10.18
C GLY A 70 -2.41 -9.29 -10.27
N PRO A 71 -1.90 -8.75 -11.38
CA PRO A 71 -1.79 -7.32 -11.55
C PRO A 71 -3.17 -6.65 -11.64
N ALA A 72 -3.23 -5.40 -11.21
CA ALA A 72 -4.42 -4.58 -11.32
C ALA A 72 -4.10 -3.13 -11.63
N ILE A 73 -5.05 -2.47 -12.27
CA ILE A 73 -5.06 -1.02 -12.47
C ILE A 73 -6.12 -0.45 -11.54
N ILE A 74 -5.70 0.39 -10.63
CA ILE A 74 -6.54 1.01 -9.62
C ILE A 74 -6.70 2.48 -10.01
N THR A 75 -7.94 2.93 -10.21
CA THR A 75 -8.28 4.30 -10.54
C THR A 75 -8.98 4.95 -9.36
N PHE A 76 -8.43 6.06 -8.90
CA PHE A 76 -8.96 6.86 -7.81
C PHE A 76 -9.58 8.13 -8.39
N ASN A 77 -10.87 8.31 -8.21
CA ASN A 77 -11.63 9.48 -8.66
C ASN A 77 -12.01 10.32 -7.44
N ILE A 78 -11.80 11.63 -7.47
CA ILE A 78 -12.24 12.50 -6.38
C ILE A 78 -13.75 12.71 -6.49
N LYS A 79 -14.46 12.49 -5.39
CA LYS A 79 -15.90 12.71 -5.32
C LYS A 79 -16.24 14.19 -5.59
N GLY A 80 -17.10 14.40 -6.58
CA GLY A 80 -17.57 15.74 -6.92
C GLY A 80 -16.66 16.51 -7.87
N ASP A 81 -15.51 15.95 -8.24
CA ASP A 81 -14.61 16.50 -9.25
C ASP A 81 -14.35 15.46 -10.35
N ALA A 82 -15.03 15.61 -11.47
CA ALA A 82 -14.91 14.67 -12.59
C ALA A 82 -13.58 14.79 -13.36
N LEU A 83 -12.78 15.81 -13.07
CA LEU A 83 -11.52 16.08 -13.77
C LEU A 83 -10.31 15.63 -12.96
N SER A 84 -10.48 15.46 -11.65
CA SER A 84 -9.38 15.06 -10.76
C SER A 84 -9.43 13.56 -10.47
N TRP A 85 -8.53 12.84 -11.10
CA TRP A 85 -8.34 11.40 -10.93
C TRP A 85 -6.89 11.00 -11.14
N PHE A 86 -6.50 9.86 -10.60
CA PHE A 86 -5.22 9.25 -10.86
C PHE A 86 -5.31 7.72 -10.92
N THR A 87 -4.35 7.11 -11.59
CA THR A 87 -4.31 5.65 -11.79
C THR A 87 -2.97 5.09 -11.34
N LYS A 88 -3.01 3.94 -10.68
CA LYS A 88 -1.83 3.17 -10.30
C LYS A 88 -1.92 1.73 -10.74
N LEU A 89 -0.79 1.20 -11.20
CA LEU A 89 -0.60 -0.22 -11.47
C LEU A 89 0.03 -0.87 -10.23
N THR A 90 -0.51 -2.03 -9.84
CA THR A 90 0.12 -2.95 -8.91
C THR A 90 0.39 -4.28 -9.57
N GLY A 91 1.49 -4.94 -9.23
CA GLY A 91 1.78 -6.32 -9.64
C GLY A 91 1.01 -7.36 -8.83
N PHE A 92 0.48 -6.97 -7.68
CA PHE A 92 -0.22 -7.87 -6.78
C PHE A 92 -1.49 -7.23 -6.24
N PHE A 93 -2.63 -7.72 -6.71
CA PHE A 93 -3.95 -7.37 -6.21
C PHE A 93 -4.65 -8.62 -5.72
N HIS A 94 -5.30 -8.53 -4.59
CA HIS A 94 -6.03 -9.63 -3.96
C HIS A 94 -7.19 -9.08 -3.15
N ILE A 95 -8.32 -9.77 -3.17
CA ILE A 95 -9.44 -9.54 -2.26
C ILE A 95 -9.68 -10.82 -1.47
N PRO A 96 -9.61 -10.77 -0.14
CA PRO A 96 -9.87 -11.93 0.70
C PRO A 96 -11.25 -12.53 0.43
N ASN A 97 -11.31 -13.85 0.28
CA ASN A 97 -12.57 -14.57 0.07
C ASN A 97 -13.42 -14.10 -1.12
N PHE A 98 -12.78 -13.56 -2.16
CA PHE A 98 -13.48 -13.13 -3.36
C PHE A 98 -14.16 -14.32 -4.02
N GLU A 99 -15.48 -14.27 -4.12
CA GLU A 99 -16.28 -15.29 -4.81
C GLU A 99 -16.32 -14.98 -6.30
N VAL A 100 -15.72 -15.88 -7.08
CA VAL A 100 -15.63 -15.73 -8.54
C VAL A 100 -16.94 -16.10 -9.19
N ASP A 101 -17.58 -15.15 -9.83
CA ASP A 101 -18.70 -15.37 -10.72
C ASP A 101 -18.23 -15.29 -12.19
N TRP A 102 -17.96 -16.45 -12.78
CA TRP A 102 -17.47 -16.53 -14.14
C TRP A 102 -18.48 -16.05 -15.19
N GLU A 103 -19.78 -16.14 -14.91
CA GLU A 103 -20.81 -15.62 -15.81
C GLU A 103 -20.75 -14.10 -15.89
N LYS A 104 -20.66 -13.43 -14.76
CA LYS A 104 -20.47 -11.97 -14.69
C LYS A 104 -19.18 -11.54 -15.38
N ILE A 105 -18.08 -12.26 -15.15
CA ILE A 105 -16.79 -11.93 -15.78
C ILE A 105 -16.89 -12.03 -17.29
N ASN A 106 -17.46 -13.13 -17.81
CA ASN A 106 -17.61 -13.36 -19.23
C ASN A 106 -18.54 -12.33 -19.90
N ASN A 107 -19.53 -11.85 -19.16
CA ASN A 107 -20.43 -10.76 -19.60
C ASN A 107 -19.79 -9.37 -19.49
N GLY A 108 -18.60 -9.26 -18.89
CA GLY A 108 -17.92 -7.99 -18.67
C GLY A 108 -18.59 -7.10 -17.62
N GLU A 109 -19.41 -7.71 -16.75
CA GLU A 109 -20.12 -7.01 -15.67
C GLU A 109 -19.16 -6.50 -14.60
N VAL A 110 -19.62 -5.49 -13.85
CA VAL A 110 -18.87 -4.89 -12.74
C VAL A 110 -19.30 -5.53 -11.43
N PHE A 111 -18.34 -5.86 -10.59
CA PHE A 111 -18.57 -6.27 -9.22
C PHE A 111 -18.64 -5.02 -8.33
N GLU A 112 -19.82 -4.75 -7.79
CA GLU A 112 -20.01 -3.71 -6.79
C GLU A 112 -19.78 -4.28 -5.41
N MET A 113 -18.90 -3.66 -4.62
CA MET A 113 -18.57 -4.10 -3.27
C MET A 113 -18.14 -2.90 -2.41
N LYS A 114 -18.09 -3.09 -1.10
CA LYS A 114 -17.56 -2.08 -0.20
C LYS A 114 -16.12 -2.38 0.15
N TYR A 115 -15.27 -1.38 0.05
CA TYR A 115 -13.89 -1.47 0.50
C TYR A 115 -13.81 -1.79 2.01
N SER A 116 -14.70 -1.18 2.80
CA SER A 116 -14.79 -1.38 4.25
C SER A 116 -15.17 -2.81 4.68
N ASP A 117 -15.76 -3.61 3.81
CA ASP A 117 -16.08 -5.01 4.11
C ASP A 117 -14.82 -5.88 4.15
N PHE A 118 -13.76 -5.50 3.44
CA PHE A 118 -12.49 -6.22 3.37
C PHE A 118 -11.39 -5.54 4.19
N TYR A 119 -11.39 -4.21 4.18
CA TYR A 119 -10.32 -3.39 4.73
C TYR A 119 -10.91 -2.33 5.67
N ASN A 120 -10.68 -2.46 6.94
CA ASN A 120 -11.19 -1.54 7.95
C ASN A 120 -10.04 -0.94 8.79
N GLN A 121 -10.36 0.11 9.56
CA GLN A 121 -9.36 0.79 10.39
C GLN A 121 -8.69 -0.11 11.45
N SER A 122 -9.33 -1.25 11.82
CA SER A 122 -8.67 -2.22 12.72
C SER A 122 -7.54 -2.95 12.01
N THR A 123 -7.67 -3.21 10.72
CA THR A 123 -6.61 -3.77 9.87
C THR A 123 -5.41 -2.83 9.83
N LEU A 124 -5.63 -1.52 9.67
CA LEU A 124 -4.57 -0.51 9.68
C LEU A 124 -3.87 -0.36 11.03
N LYS A 125 -4.62 -0.49 12.13
CA LYS A 125 -4.02 -0.54 13.48
C LYS A 125 -3.16 -1.77 13.71
N GLU A 126 -3.39 -2.82 12.95
CA GLU A 126 -2.61 -4.05 13.00
C GLU A 126 -1.31 -3.94 12.22
N LEU A 127 -1.24 -3.12 11.16
CA LEU A 127 0.03 -2.73 10.52
C LEU A 127 1.01 -2.15 11.55
N ALA A 128 0.51 -1.28 12.41
CA ALA A 128 1.33 -0.69 13.48
C ALA A 128 1.85 -1.72 14.49
N LYS A 129 1.29 -2.94 14.51
CA LYS A 129 1.74 -4.04 15.38
C LYS A 129 2.69 -5.02 14.69
N GLY A 130 3.02 -4.80 13.41
CA GLY A 130 3.91 -5.67 12.66
C GLY A 130 3.33 -7.04 12.34
N LEU A 131 2.04 -7.12 12.01
CA LEU A 131 1.41 -8.36 11.60
C LEU A 131 1.84 -8.77 10.19
N TYR A 132 2.04 -10.07 10.03
CA TYR A 132 2.35 -10.68 8.75
C TYR A 132 1.11 -10.68 7.86
N SER A 133 1.25 -10.19 6.62
CA SER A 133 0.24 -10.29 5.57
C SER A 133 -1.09 -9.65 5.93
N LEU A 134 -1.15 -8.33 5.75
CA LEU A 134 -2.43 -7.66 5.55
C LEU A 134 -2.73 -7.77 4.07
N GLU A 135 -3.69 -8.60 3.73
CA GLU A 135 -4.15 -8.82 2.37
C GLU A 135 -4.87 -7.57 1.81
N THR A 136 -4.30 -6.39 2.08
CA THR A 136 -4.84 -5.08 1.71
C THR A 136 -4.14 -4.61 0.43
N PRO A 137 -4.83 -4.47 -0.72
CA PRO A 137 -4.19 -4.13 -1.99
C PRO A 137 -3.64 -2.70 -2.01
N PHE A 138 -4.26 -1.81 -1.25
CA PHE A 138 -3.81 -0.43 -1.03
C PHE A 138 -4.46 0.14 0.23
N PHE A 139 -3.86 1.16 0.80
CA PHE A 139 -4.39 1.91 1.94
C PHE A 139 -3.74 3.30 2.01
N PHE A 140 -4.27 4.14 2.91
CA PHE A 140 -3.76 5.49 3.14
C PHE A 140 -3.33 5.62 4.60
N GLU A 141 -2.09 6.06 4.84
CA GLU A 141 -1.55 6.28 6.18
C GLU A 141 -0.51 7.40 6.15
N ASP A 142 -0.48 8.22 7.20
CA ASP A 142 0.55 9.26 7.39
C ASP A 142 1.86 8.59 7.85
N VAL A 143 2.64 8.13 6.88
CA VAL A 143 3.88 7.37 7.17
C VAL A 143 5.12 8.26 7.27
N ASN A 144 4.98 9.54 6.97
CA ASN A 144 6.04 10.51 7.13
C ASN A 144 5.82 11.43 8.34
N PHE A 145 4.66 11.34 9.01
CA PHE A 145 4.26 12.10 10.20
C PHE A 145 4.14 13.62 9.97
N ASP A 146 3.79 14.04 8.76
CA ASP A 146 3.56 15.46 8.42
C ASP A 146 2.09 15.88 8.53
N GLY A 147 1.19 14.93 8.77
CA GLY A 147 -0.24 15.13 8.88
C GLY A 147 -1.01 14.88 7.58
N THR A 148 -0.31 14.56 6.49
CA THR A 148 -0.90 14.17 5.22
C THR A 148 -0.73 12.66 5.04
N LYS A 149 -1.74 11.99 4.51
CA LYS A 149 -1.66 10.55 4.27
C LYS A 149 -1.03 10.24 2.92
N GLU A 150 -0.06 9.35 2.90
CA GLU A 150 0.48 8.75 1.70
C GLU A 150 -0.44 7.62 1.21
N LEU A 151 -0.43 7.38 -0.10
CA LEU A 151 -0.99 6.17 -0.71
C LEU A 151 0.04 5.05 -0.67
N ILE A 152 -0.33 3.93 -0.05
CA ILE A 152 0.50 2.74 0.04
C ILE A 152 -0.17 1.63 -0.78
N ILE A 153 0.59 1.04 -1.71
CA ILE A 153 0.09 0.00 -2.61
C ILE A 153 0.92 -1.26 -2.44
N THR A 154 0.24 -2.40 -2.28
CA THR A 154 0.89 -3.72 -2.26
C THR A 154 1.48 -4.02 -3.64
N GLU A 155 2.77 -4.30 -3.71
CA GLU A 155 3.47 -4.62 -4.96
C GLU A 155 3.63 -6.13 -5.14
N THR A 156 3.87 -6.85 -4.07
CA THR A 156 3.99 -8.31 -4.07
C THR A 156 3.62 -8.90 -2.70
N GLY A 157 2.81 -9.95 -2.70
CA GLY A 157 2.45 -10.71 -1.51
C GLY A 157 3.32 -11.93 -1.25
N ASN A 158 4.43 -12.10 -1.98
CA ASN A 158 5.33 -13.25 -1.89
C ASN A 158 6.75 -12.85 -1.48
N GLY A 159 6.91 -11.74 -0.77
CA GLY A 159 8.18 -11.34 -0.19
C GLY A 159 8.75 -12.42 0.73
N GLN A 160 9.98 -12.25 1.16
CA GLN A 160 10.66 -13.16 2.08
C GLN A 160 9.77 -13.42 3.31
N ARG A 161 9.43 -14.68 3.61
CA ARG A 161 8.49 -15.10 4.66
C ARG A 161 7.03 -14.68 4.46
N ARG A 162 6.55 -14.57 3.22
CA ARG A 162 5.19 -14.17 2.86
C ARG A 162 4.81 -12.76 3.36
N ARG A 163 5.77 -11.85 3.38
CA ARG A 163 5.51 -10.45 3.68
C ARG A 163 5.08 -9.72 2.43
N ASP A 164 4.07 -8.88 2.57
CA ASP A 164 3.70 -7.94 1.52
C ASP A 164 4.78 -6.85 1.45
N VAL A 165 5.17 -6.51 0.23
CA VAL A 165 6.08 -5.39 -0.04
C VAL A 165 5.27 -4.27 -0.63
N TYR A 166 5.52 -3.05 -0.19
CA TYR A 166 4.72 -1.89 -0.53
C TYR A 166 5.49 -0.87 -1.35
N LYS A 167 4.75 -0.18 -2.22
CA LYS A 167 5.14 1.11 -2.79
C LYS A 167 4.45 2.22 -2.04
N VAL A 168 5.16 3.32 -1.85
CA VAL A 168 4.68 4.50 -1.12
C VAL A 168 4.68 5.71 -2.04
N TYR A 169 3.54 6.39 -2.10
CA TYR A 169 3.34 7.58 -2.92
C TYR A 169 2.89 8.74 -2.06
N SER A 170 3.63 9.82 -2.07
CA SER A 170 3.17 11.10 -1.53
C SER A 170 2.17 11.74 -2.50
N ILE A 171 1.12 12.34 -1.97
CA ILE A 171 0.02 12.94 -2.73
C ILE A 171 0.10 14.45 -2.57
N ASP A 172 0.26 15.18 -3.68
CA ASP A 172 0.13 16.63 -3.70
C ASP A 172 -1.17 17.04 -4.38
N GLU A 173 -2.02 17.72 -3.64
CA GLU A 173 -3.34 18.19 -4.07
C GLU A 173 -3.41 19.72 -4.14
N LEU A 174 -2.29 20.41 -4.03
CA LEU A 174 -2.26 21.88 -4.03
C LEU A 174 -2.44 22.48 -5.42
N GLY A 175 -2.27 21.68 -6.47
CA GLY A 175 -2.45 22.09 -7.86
C GLY A 175 -3.85 21.81 -8.41
N PRO A 176 -4.10 22.15 -9.68
CA PRO A 176 -5.33 21.79 -10.39
C PRO A 176 -5.39 20.29 -10.72
N GLU A 177 -4.29 19.60 -10.63
CA GLU A 177 -4.13 18.16 -10.86
C GLU A 177 -3.56 17.53 -9.59
N ILE A 178 -3.81 16.22 -9.42
CA ILE A 178 -3.24 15.44 -8.32
C ILE A 178 -1.88 14.92 -8.78
N ASP A 179 -0.82 15.37 -8.12
CA ASP A 179 0.51 14.87 -8.35
C ASP A 179 0.85 13.74 -7.36
N LEU A 180 1.35 12.64 -7.90
CA LEU A 180 1.80 11.49 -7.11
C LEU A 180 3.32 11.32 -7.27
N TYR A 181 4.02 11.47 -6.17
CA TYR A 181 5.47 11.29 -6.12
C TYR A 181 5.80 9.93 -5.52
N ASP A 182 6.46 9.06 -6.29
CA ASP A 182 6.97 7.78 -5.81
C ASP A 182 8.16 8.02 -4.87
N ILE A 183 7.94 7.81 -3.58
CA ILE A 183 8.96 7.95 -2.53
C ILE A 183 9.48 6.59 -2.05
N THR A 184 9.08 5.49 -2.67
CA THR A 184 9.45 4.11 -2.29
C THR A 184 10.96 3.92 -2.19
N ASN A 185 11.74 4.52 -3.09
CA ASN A 185 13.20 4.36 -3.14
C ASN A 185 13.95 5.27 -2.16
N THR A 186 13.25 5.96 -1.28
CA THR A 186 13.86 6.78 -0.24
C THR A 186 13.84 6.04 1.11
N LEU A 187 14.83 6.29 1.97
CA LEU A 187 14.80 5.76 3.33
C LEU A 187 13.71 6.45 4.16
N PRO A 188 12.95 5.70 4.96
CA PRO A 188 13.04 4.26 5.24
C PRO A 188 12.21 3.37 4.30
N TYR A 189 11.48 3.91 3.31
CA TYR A 189 10.46 3.21 2.53
C TYR A 189 11.01 2.13 1.59
N VAL A 190 12.28 2.19 1.22
CA VAL A 190 12.92 1.22 0.31
C VAL A 190 12.82 -0.24 0.77
N LYS A 191 12.49 -0.46 2.04
CA LYS A 191 12.30 -1.79 2.64
C LYS A 191 10.99 -1.90 3.40
N PHE A 192 9.99 -1.15 2.95
CA PHE A 192 8.69 -1.10 3.54
C PHE A 192 7.92 -2.39 3.23
N ASP A 193 7.60 -3.15 4.26
CA ASP A 193 6.85 -4.39 4.17
C ASP A 193 5.82 -4.53 5.31
N SER A 194 5.02 -5.58 5.28
CA SER A 194 3.99 -5.83 6.30
C SER A 194 4.53 -6.07 7.71
N SER A 195 5.86 -6.16 7.90
CA SER A 195 6.48 -6.21 9.24
C SER A 195 6.92 -4.85 9.76
N THR A 196 6.85 -3.81 8.94
CA THR A 196 7.20 -2.44 9.34
C THR A 196 6.30 -1.96 10.46
N GLN A 197 6.87 -1.37 11.49
CA GLN A 197 6.14 -0.81 12.62
C GLN A 197 6.19 0.71 12.62
N PHE A 198 5.05 1.34 12.89
CA PHE A 198 4.91 2.78 13.04
C PHE A 198 4.64 3.14 14.48
N ASN A 199 5.29 4.17 14.96
CA ASN A 199 4.99 4.81 16.22
C ASN A 199 4.70 6.30 16.00
N PRO A 200 3.46 6.70 15.77
CA PRO A 200 3.11 8.10 15.55
C PRO A 200 3.44 9.01 16.72
N LYS A 201 3.42 8.49 17.96
CA LYS A 201 3.74 9.28 19.16
C LYS A 201 5.19 9.75 19.16
N ASP A 202 6.11 8.87 18.80
CA ASP A 202 7.54 9.15 18.78
C ASP A 202 8.03 9.52 17.38
N LYS A 203 7.12 9.52 16.38
CA LYS A 203 7.39 9.75 14.97
C LYS A 203 8.51 8.83 14.45
N THR A 204 8.37 7.52 14.70
CA THR A 204 9.39 6.54 14.32
C THR A 204 8.84 5.42 13.45
N ILE A 205 9.70 4.92 12.57
CA ILE A 205 9.47 3.74 11.73
C ILE A 205 10.53 2.71 12.07
N THR A 206 10.12 1.48 12.38
CA THR A 206 11.05 0.36 12.58
C THR A 206 10.88 -0.66 11.47
N LEU A 207 11.98 -0.92 10.77
CA LEU A 207 12.11 -1.92 9.71
C LEU A 207 12.71 -3.19 10.28
N TYR A 208 12.24 -4.35 9.83
CA TYR A 208 12.70 -5.66 10.26
C TYR A 208 13.31 -6.45 9.10
N TYR A 209 14.51 -6.94 9.30
CA TYR A 209 15.23 -7.78 8.34
C TYR A 209 15.35 -9.18 8.90
N SER A 210 15.03 -10.18 8.10
CA SER A 210 15.10 -11.57 8.53
C SER A 210 16.06 -12.36 7.66
N GLY A 211 17.17 -12.83 8.27
CA GLY A 211 18.13 -13.72 7.64
C GLY A 211 18.05 -15.17 8.11
N GLY A 212 17.18 -15.49 9.09
CA GLY A 212 17.08 -16.80 9.70
C GLY A 212 16.74 -16.73 11.19
N ALA A 213 16.80 -17.85 11.91
CA ALA A 213 16.36 -17.91 13.31
C ALA A 213 17.12 -16.96 14.24
N CYS A 214 18.46 -16.83 14.07
CA CYS A 214 19.29 -15.91 14.84
C CYS A 214 20.12 -14.99 13.92
N SER A 215 19.64 -14.74 12.70
CA SER A 215 20.25 -13.81 11.76
C SER A 215 19.18 -12.86 11.29
N SER A 216 18.84 -11.91 12.14
CA SER A 216 17.86 -10.89 11.85
C SER A 216 18.37 -9.55 12.37
N SER A 217 17.79 -8.48 11.88
CA SER A 217 18.09 -7.15 12.43
C SER A 217 16.86 -6.26 12.34
N SER A 218 16.89 -5.16 13.07
CA SER A 218 15.94 -4.08 12.90
C SER A 218 16.63 -2.73 12.94
N GLU A 219 16.06 -1.80 12.20
CA GLU A 219 16.51 -0.40 12.14
C GLU A 219 15.34 0.51 12.47
N THR A 220 15.54 1.43 13.42
CA THR A 220 14.53 2.43 13.78
C THR A 220 14.96 3.79 13.29
N TYR A 221 14.09 4.38 12.48
CA TYR A 221 14.25 5.70 11.90
C TYR A 221 13.29 6.69 12.59
N GLN A 222 13.76 7.87 12.93
CA GLN A 222 12.97 8.96 13.47
C GLN A 222 12.79 10.05 12.42
N ALA A 223 11.54 10.51 12.27
CA ALA A 223 11.25 11.68 11.45
C ALA A 223 11.86 12.92 12.11
N VAL A 224 12.52 13.72 11.31
CA VAL A 224 13.10 15.01 11.71
C VAL A 224 12.63 16.08 10.75
N ASP A 225 12.34 17.27 11.27
CA ASP A 225 11.92 18.39 10.46
C ASP A 225 13.02 18.73 9.44
N GLY A 226 12.63 18.81 8.17
CA GLY A 226 13.49 19.19 7.06
C GLY A 226 12.94 20.42 6.34
N TYR A 227 13.77 21.11 5.60
CA TYR A 227 13.31 22.22 4.74
C TYR A 227 12.47 21.63 3.59
N GLY A 228 11.12 21.78 3.68
CA GLY A 228 10.18 21.41 2.61
C GLY A 228 9.86 19.93 2.47
N ALA A 229 10.48 19.03 3.27
CA ALA A 229 10.13 17.61 3.33
C ALA A 229 10.60 17.00 4.65
N VAL A 230 9.83 16.04 5.15
CA VAL A 230 10.24 15.23 6.31
C VAL A 230 11.45 14.38 5.92
N LYS A 231 12.47 14.39 6.76
CA LYS A 231 13.65 13.54 6.63
C LYS A 231 13.67 12.50 7.74
N PHE A 232 14.28 11.37 7.48
CA PHE A 232 14.44 10.33 8.46
C PHE A 232 15.90 10.17 8.86
N LYS A 233 16.11 9.98 10.17
CA LYS A 233 17.42 9.72 10.73
C LYS A 233 17.38 8.37 11.43
N LEU A 234 18.32 7.47 11.10
CA LEU A 234 18.53 6.25 11.85
C LEU A 234 18.95 6.60 13.27
N ILE A 235 18.22 6.08 14.26
CA ILE A 235 18.47 6.35 15.69
C ILE A 235 18.84 5.11 16.48
N LYS A 236 18.41 3.92 16.02
CA LYS A 236 18.64 2.66 16.72
C LYS A 236 18.80 1.52 15.71
N LYS A 237 19.68 0.59 16.03
CA LYS A 237 19.84 -0.69 15.33
C LYS A 237 19.86 -1.83 16.34
N VAL A 238 19.23 -2.94 15.99
CA VAL A 238 19.31 -4.19 16.77
C VAL A 238 19.72 -5.30 15.83
N ASP A 239 20.79 -5.99 16.16
CA ASP A 239 21.29 -7.16 15.42
C ASP A 239 21.13 -8.41 16.28
N TYR A 240 20.62 -9.47 15.67
CA TYR A 240 20.59 -10.82 16.22
C TYR A 240 21.63 -11.64 15.46
N ASP A 241 22.62 -12.15 16.18
CA ASP A 241 23.69 -12.95 15.58
C ASP A 241 23.93 -14.21 16.39
N TYR A 242 24.35 -15.27 15.73
CA TYR A 242 24.73 -16.53 16.35
C TYR A 242 26.23 -16.81 16.23
N GLN A 243 26.98 -15.93 15.62
CA GLN A 243 28.43 -16.03 15.47
C GLN A 243 29.14 -14.82 16.06
N ASP A 244 30.31 -15.08 16.65
CA ASP A 244 31.21 -14.02 17.03
C ASP A 244 31.95 -13.44 15.79
N LYS A 245 32.76 -12.42 16.01
CA LYS A 245 33.57 -11.79 14.93
C LYS A 245 34.54 -12.73 14.22
N ASN A 246 34.82 -13.91 14.81
CA ASN A 246 35.70 -14.94 14.27
C ASN A 246 34.91 -16.06 13.57
N GLY A 247 33.58 -15.98 13.53
CA GLY A 247 32.69 -16.97 12.93
C GLY A 247 32.39 -18.19 13.82
N ASN A 248 32.75 -18.14 15.12
CA ASN A 248 32.40 -19.23 16.02
C ASN A 248 30.95 -19.12 16.47
N TYR A 249 30.26 -20.25 16.56
CA TYR A 249 28.92 -20.34 17.08
C TYR A 249 28.90 -20.02 18.58
N ILE A 250 28.15 -19.00 18.97
CA ILE A 250 28.06 -18.51 20.37
C ILE A 250 26.63 -18.50 20.93
N GLY A 251 25.68 -19.06 20.19
CA GLY A 251 24.26 -18.95 20.51
C GLY A 251 23.64 -17.69 19.92
N CYS A 252 22.36 -17.45 20.20
CA CYS A 252 21.70 -16.21 19.77
C CYS A 252 22.08 -15.06 20.71
N HIS A 253 22.76 -14.06 20.18
CA HIS A 253 23.09 -12.84 20.87
C HIS A 253 22.32 -11.67 20.28
N ILE A 254 21.93 -10.73 21.12
CA ILE A 254 21.23 -9.51 20.74
C ILE A 254 22.16 -8.33 21.02
N TYR A 255 22.47 -7.59 19.97
CA TYR A 255 23.28 -6.38 20.06
C TYR A 255 22.39 -5.17 19.76
N THR A 256 22.25 -4.26 20.72
CA THR A 256 21.52 -3.02 20.55
C THR A 256 22.49 -1.87 20.45
N TYR A 257 22.36 -1.09 19.40
CA TYR A 257 23.19 0.08 19.12
C TYR A 257 22.34 1.33 19.07
N ASP A 258 22.78 2.38 19.76
CA ASP A 258 22.30 3.74 19.55
C ASP A 258 23.13 4.38 18.43
N ILE A 259 22.51 5.23 17.64
CA ILE A 259 23.20 5.95 16.57
C ILE A 259 23.52 7.37 17.03
N VAL A 260 24.76 7.59 17.43
CA VAL A 260 25.25 8.90 17.91
C VAL A 260 26.15 9.54 16.86
N ASN A 261 25.76 10.69 16.34
CA ASN A 261 26.49 11.39 15.27
C ASN A 261 26.80 10.51 14.04
N GLY A 262 25.84 9.65 13.67
CA GLY A 262 25.96 8.73 12.52
C GLY A 262 26.87 7.51 12.77
N ARG A 263 27.26 7.26 14.01
CA ARG A 263 28.10 6.09 14.38
C ARG A 263 27.31 5.15 15.29
N GLU A 264 27.46 3.86 15.10
CA GLU A 264 26.93 2.81 15.98
C GLU A 264 27.70 2.83 17.32
N VAL A 265 26.97 2.99 18.40
CA VAL A 265 27.49 2.90 19.77
C VAL A 265 26.76 1.75 20.45
N LEU A 266 27.47 0.68 20.80
CA LEU A 266 26.88 -0.48 21.48
C LEU A 266 26.32 -0.01 22.84
N ASN A 267 25.01 -0.19 23.01
CA ASN A 267 24.30 0.15 24.23
C ASN A 267 24.12 -1.10 25.11
N VAL A 268 23.62 -2.18 24.50
CA VAL A 268 23.33 -3.43 25.22
C VAL A 268 23.79 -4.62 24.37
N ALA A 269 24.36 -5.62 25.05
CA ALA A 269 24.59 -6.94 24.50
C ALA A 269 23.99 -7.99 25.44
N GLU A 270 23.03 -8.75 24.95
CA GLU A 270 22.34 -9.79 25.70
C GLU A 270 22.54 -11.15 25.04
N SER A 271 22.71 -12.21 25.84
CA SER A 271 22.66 -13.57 25.35
C SER A 271 21.23 -14.09 25.45
N GLY A 272 20.61 -14.40 24.34
CA GLY A 272 19.30 -15.04 24.30
C GLY A 272 19.42 -16.54 24.69
N PRO A 273 18.35 -17.13 25.24
CA PRO A 273 18.31 -18.57 25.46
C PRO A 273 18.40 -19.30 24.11
N VAL A 274 19.25 -20.30 24.05
CA VAL A 274 19.26 -21.28 22.93
C VAL A 274 18.07 -22.19 23.17
N ASN A 275 16.93 -21.92 22.52
CA ASN A 275 15.76 -22.81 22.51
C ASN A 275 15.85 -23.75 21.31
#